data_77a68941cde42459a1b0e9261fd0a14e
#
_entry.id   77a68941cde42459a1b0e9261fd0a14e
#
_cell.length_a   1.000
_cell.length_b   1.000
_cell.length_c   1.000
_cell.angle_alpha   90.00
_cell.angle_beta   90.00
_cell.angle_gamma   90.00
#
_symmetry.space_group_name_H-M   'P 1'
#
loop_
_entity.id
_entity.type
_entity.pdbx_description
1 polymer ?
#
loop_
_entity_poly.entity_id
_entity_poly.type
_entity_poly.pdbx_seq_one_letter_code
_entity_poly.pdbx_strand_id
1 'polypeptide(L)'
;MIIPVILSGGAGTRLWPVSREGHPKPFMKLSDGESLLLKTYRRAAAVIGALNAGSGDIVTITNRDYYFVSKDELCAAQLGEQCTGTFLLEPTGRNTAPAVAMAAHLVAEKYGPDALMLVLAADHLIQDLARFKEAVNNAASLAQQGNLVTFGVEPSAPETGFGYIEAGDNLQ
;
A
#
# COMPACT_ATOMS: atom_id res chain seq x y z
N MET A 1 -11.56 0.66 12.47
CA MET A 1 -11.41 -0.13 11.23
C MET A 1 -10.21 0.37 10.46
N ILE A 2 -9.38 -0.51 9.88
CA ILE A 2 -8.24 -0.15 9.03
C ILE A 2 -8.57 -0.47 7.57
N ILE A 3 -8.37 0.48 6.67
CA ILE A 3 -8.56 0.33 5.23
C ILE A 3 -7.19 0.43 4.54
N PRO A 4 -6.66 -0.67 4.01
CA PRO A 4 -5.47 -0.62 3.17
C PRO A 4 -5.73 0.17 1.89
N VAL A 5 -4.84 1.11 1.61
CA VAL A 5 -4.84 1.94 0.40
C VAL A 5 -3.54 1.70 -0.35
N ILE A 6 -3.62 1.04 -1.50
CA ILE A 6 -2.44 0.67 -2.29
C ILE A 6 -2.22 1.72 -3.38
N LEU A 7 -1.04 2.35 -3.37
CA LEU A 7 -0.61 3.28 -4.40
C LEU A 7 0.12 2.53 -5.52
N SER A 8 -0.50 2.42 -6.69
CA SER A 8 0.02 1.70 -7.86
C SER A 8 0.06 2.57 -9.12
N GLY A 9 0.38 3.86 -8.99
CA GLY A 9 0.28 4.84 -10.07
C GLY A 9 1.59 5.25 -10.76
N GLY A 10 2.75 4.75 -10.39
CA GLY A 10 4.04 5.18 -10.93
C GLY A 10 4.53 4.36 -12.14
N ALA A 11 5.07 5.00 -13.18
CA ALA A 11 5.64 4.32 -14.35
C ALA A 11 6.93 3.52 -14.05
N GLY A 12 7.59 3.79 -12.93
CA GLY A 12 8.71 2.98 -12.40
C GLY A 12 9.90 2.77 -13.33
N THR A 13 10.23 3.73 -14.20
CA THR A 13 11.23 3.60 -15.28
C THR A 13 12.68 3.42 -14.82
N ARG A 14 12.97 3.61 -13.53
CA ARG A 14 14.33 3.53 -12.96
C ARG A 14 14.99 2.15 -13.08
N LEU A 15 14.19 1.10 -13.25
CA LEU A 15 14.67 -0.29 -13.38
C LEU A 15 14.64 -0.80 -14.83
N TRP A 16 14.73 0.10 -15.81
CA TRP A 16 14.80 -0.31 -17.21
C TRP A 16 16.00 -1.27 -17.43
N PRO A 17 15.88 -2.33 -18.21
CA PRO A 17 14.76 -2.73 -19.07
C PRO A 17 13.66 -3.57 -18.39
N VAL A 18 13.79 -3.88 -17.11
CA VAL A 18 12.85 -4.75 -16.37
C VAL A 18 11.53 -4.02 -16.12
N SER A 19 11.59 -2.74 -15.77
CA SER A 19 10.39 -1.89 -15.71
C SER A 19 10.37 -0.87 -16.85
N ARG A 20 9.20 -0.65 -17.41
CA ARG A 20 8.94 0.28 -18.53
C ARG A 20 7.49 0.74 -18.48
N GLU A 21 7.13 1.76 -19.25
CA GLU A 21 5.78 2.33 -19.25
C GLU A 21 4.68 1.29 -19.44
N GLY A 22 4.85 0.34 -20.38
CA GLY A 22 3.89 -0.75 -20.57
C GLY A 22 3.96 -1.88 -19.52
N HIS A 23 4.95 -1.87 -18.62
CA HIS A 23 5.12 -2.88 -17.56
C HIS A 23 5.85 -2.26 -16.35
N PRO A 24 5.16 -1.44 -15.56
CA PRO A 24 5.78 -0.74 -14.43
C PRO A 24 6.15 -1.66 -13.27
N LYS A 25 7.01 -1.16 -12.38
CA LYS A 25 7.61 -1.90 -11.27
C LYS A 25 6.62 -2.74 -10.43
N PRO A 26 5.41 -2.29 -10.09
CA PRO A 26 4.47 -3.11 -9.33
C PRO A 26 4.12 -4.47 -9.96
N PHE A 27 4.16 -4.56 -11.29
CA PHE A 27 3.84 -5.77 -12.05
C PHE A 27 5.05 -6.66 -12.35
N MET A 28 6.25 -6.25 -11.94
CA MET A 28 7.45 -7.08 -12.07
C MET A 28 7.27 -8.38 -11.29
N LYS A 29 7.48 -9.50 -11.97
CA LYS A 29 7.51 -10.81 -11.34
C LYS A 29 8.87 -11.07 -10.71
N LEU A 30 8.84 -11.54 -9.48
CA LEU A 30 10.02 -11.99 -8.74
C LEU A 30 10.38 -13.44 -9.10
N SER A 31 11.43 -13.97 -8.49
CA SER A 31 11.92 -15.34 -8.73
C SER A 31 10.89 -16.44 -8.44
N ASP A 32 9.90 -16.16 -7.60
CA ASP A 32 8.79 -17.04 -7.29
C ASP A 32 7.60 -16.92 -8.27
N GLY A 33 7.72 -16.09 -9.31
CA GLY A 33 6.69 -15.86 -10.33
C GLY A 33 5.59 -14.89 -9.91
N GLU A 34 5.62 -14.36 -8.69
CA GLU A 34 4.61 -13.42 -8.17
C GLU A 34 5.04 -11.96 -8.39
N SER A 35 4.06 -11.09 -8.67
CA SER A 35 4.33 -9.66 -8.79
C SER A 35 4.43 -8.97 -7.42
N LEU A 36 5.06 -7.80 -7.38
CA LEU A 36 5.10 -6.97 -6.17
C LEU A 36 3.71 -6.51 -5.74
N LEU A 37 2.84 -6.21 -6.71
CA LEU A 37 1.46 -5.82 -6.45
C LEU A 37 0.66 -6.98 -5.84
N LEU A 38 0.78 -8.19 -6.38
CA LEU A 38 0.13 -9.38 -5.83
C LEU A 38 0.55 -9.61 -4.38
N LYS A 39 1.86 -9.53 -4.10
CA LYS A 39 2.37 -9.64 -2.71
C LYS A 39 1.82 -8.53 -1.81
N THR A 40 1.62 -7.33 -2.35
CA THR A 40 1.03 -6.21 -1.61
C THR A 40 -0.43 -6.46 -1.30
N TYR A 41 -1.21 -7.03 -2.21
CA TYR A 41 -2.59 -7.45 -1.95
C TYR A 41 -2.68 -8.48 -0.83
N ARG A 42 -1.85 -9.52 -0.87
CA ARG A 42 -1.81 -10.54 0.18
C ARG A 42 -1.41 -9.98 1.53
N ARG A 43 -0.46 -9.04 1.54
CA ARG A 43 -0.03 -8.32 2.75
C ARG A 43 -1.17 -7.47 3.32
N ALA A 44 -1.89 -6.74 2.48
CA ALA A 44 -3.06 -5.95 2.86
C ALA A 44 -4.18 -6.83 3.46
N ALA A 45 -4.48 -7.95 2.82
CA ALA A 45 -5.47 -8.91 3.32
C ALA A 45 -5.07 -9.52 4.66
N ALA A 46 -3.79 -9.80 4.86
CA ALA A 46 -3.30 -10.32 6.15
C ALA A 46 -3.44 -9.31 7.30
N VAL A 47 -3.38 -8.01 7.01
CA VAL A 47 -3.68 -6.93 7.99
C VAL A 47 -5.18 -6.89 8.28
N ILE A 48 -6.04 -6.94 7.26
CA ILE A 48 -7.49 -7.00 7.41
C ILE A 48 -7.89 -8.20 8.27
N GLY A 49 -7.38 -9.38 7.96
CA GLY A 49 -7.67 -10.61 8.72
C GLY A 49 -7.27 -10.52 10.19
N ALA A 50 -6.21 -9.80 10.51
CA ALA A 50 -5.72 -9.65 11.87
C ALA A 50 -6.45 -8.54 12.67
N LEU A 51 -6.83 -7.44 12.03
CA LEU A 51 -7.25 -6.21 12.71
C LEU A 51 -8.71 -5.81 12.46
N ASN A 52 -9.37 -6.35 11.43
CA ASN A 52 -10.75 -6.01 11.06
C ASN A 52 -11.73 -7.18 11.22
N ALA A 53 -11.49 -8.09 12.18
CA ALA A 53 -12.34 -9.27 12.37
C ALA A 53 -12.51 -10.14 11.11
N GLY A 54 -11.51 -10.15 10.22
CA GLY A 54 -11.45 -11.01 9.05
C GLY A 54 -12.09 -10.46 7.77
N SER A 55 -12.75 -9.30 7.81
CA SER A 55 -13.37 -8.73 6.60
C SER A 55 -13.00 -7.27 6.38
N GLY A 56 -12.93 -6.84 5.11
CA GLY A 56 -12.62 -5.46 4.78
C GLY A 56 -12.44 -5.23 3.28
N ASP A 57 -12.17 -3.98 2.94
CA ASP A 57 -11.93 -3.54 1.57
C ASP A 57 -10.47 -3.12 1.40
N ILE A 58 -9.95 -3.33 0.20
CA ILE A 58 -8.65 -2.83 -0.25
C ILE A 58 -8.90 -1.80 -1.34
N VAL A 59 -8.51 -0.57 -1.08
CA VAL A 59 -8.59 0.50 -2.08
C VAL A 59 -7.29 0.52 -2.87
N THR A 60 -7.36 0.39 -4.19
CA THR A 60 -6.21 0.50 -5.09
C THR A 60 -6.31 1.76 -5.92
N ILE A 61 -5.29 2.61 -5.84
CA ILE A 61 -5.18 3.81 -6.66
C ILE A 61 -4.23 3.51 -7.81
N THR A 62 -4.73 3.64 -9.02
CA THR A 62 -3.96 3.37 -10.24
C THR A 62 -4.46 4.28 -11.37
N ASN A 63 -3.79 4.29 -12.51
CA ASN A 63 -4.32 4.97 -13.69
C ASN A 63 -5.21 4.04 -14.53
N ARG A 64 -5.85 4.59 -15.55
CA ARG A 64 -6.77 3.82 -16.42
C ARG A 64 -6.04 2.71 -17.18
N ASP A 65 -4.79 2.92 -17.57
CA ASP A 65 -4.03 1.99 -18.40
C ASP A 65 -3.68 0.72 -17.63
N TYR A 66 -3.49 0.84 -16.31
CA TYR A 66 -3.14 -0.30 -15.46
C TYR A 66 -4.31 -0.90 -14.69
N TYR A 67 -5.54 -0.41 -14.91
CA TYR A 67 -6.72 -0.90 -14.18
C TYR A 67 -6.93 -2.40 -14.37
N PHE A 68 -6.96 -2.88 -15.61
CA PHE A 68 -7.26 -4.29 -15.88
C PHE A 68 -6.18 -5.21 -15.33
N VAL A 69 -4.91 -4.89 -15.53
CA VAL A 69 -3.81 -5.70 -14.99
C VAL A 69 -3.79 -5.67 -13.45
N SER A 70 -4.12 -4.54 -12.82
CA SER A 70 -4.25 -4.48 -11.36
C SER A 70 -5.41 -5.32 -10.84
N LYS A 71 -6.52 -5.37 -11.58
CA LYS A 71 -7.66 -6.22 -11.25
C LYS A 71 -7.33 -7.70 -11.38
N ASP A 72 -6.58 -8.09 -12.43
CA ASP A 72 -6.12 -9.46 -12.62
C ASP A 72 -5.19 -9.90 -11.47
N GLU A 73 -4.28 -9.03 -11.03
CA GLU A 73 -3.41 -9.28 -9.86
C GLU A 73 -4.20 -9.41 -8.55
N LEU A 74 -5.25 -8.60 -8.37
CA LEU A 74 -6.15 -8.74 -7.22
C LEU A 74 -6.88 -10.09 -7.23
N CYS A 75 -7.41 -10.50 -8.37
CA CYS A 75 -8.06 -11.80 -8.54
C CYS A 75 -7.06 -12.95 -8.29
N ALA A 76 -5.84 -12.84 -8.82
CA ALA A 76 -4.77 -13.83 -8.64
C ALA A 76 -4.31 -13.95 -7.17
N ALA A 77 -4.49 -12.91 -6.38
CA ALA A 77 -4.15 -12.93 -4.95
C ALA A 77 -5.02 -13.88 -4.12
N GLN A 78 -6.22 -14.26 -4.62
CA GLN A 78 -7.13 -15.23 -3.99
C GLN A 78 -7.45 -14.89 -2.54
N LEU A 79 -7.87 -13.65 -2.28
CA LEU A 79 -8.03 -13.11 -0.91
C LEU A 79 -9.25 -13.64 -0.15
N GLY A 80 -10.06 -14.47 -0.78
CA GLY A 80 -11.32 -14.99 -0.22
C GLY A 80 -12.48 -13.98 -0.36
N GLU A 81 -13.69 -14.46 -0.08
CA GLU A 81 -14.93 -13.66 -0.25
C GLU A 81 -15.06 -12.51 0.74
N GLN A 82 -14.29 -12.52 1.82
CA GLN A 82 -14.35 -11.48 2.86
C GLN A 82 -13.51 -10.23 2.53
N CYS A 83 -12.66 -10.30 1.51
CA CYS A 83 -11.87 -9.17 1.03
C CYS A 83 -12.41 -8.65 -0.28
N THR A 84 -12.90 -7.40 -0.28
CA THR A 84 -13.34 -6.72 -1.49
C THR A 84 -12.26 -5.77 -2.01
N GLY A 85 -12.31 -5.41 -3.29
CA GLY A 85 -11.39 -4.47 -3.91
C GLY A 85 -12.12 -3.30 -4.56
N THR A 86 -11.78 -2.09 -4.14
CA THR A 86 -12.25 -0.85 -4.75
C THR A 86 -11.11 -0.19 -5.53
N PHE A 87 -11.36 0.27 -6.74
CA PHE A 87 -10.37 0.96 -7.56
C PHE A 87 -10.69 2.44 -7.72
N LEU A 88 -9.72 3.29 -7.41
CA LEU A 88 -9.73 4.71 -7.74
C LEU A 88 -8.80 4.94 -8.94
N LEU A 89 -9.36 5.48 -10.01
CA LEU A 89 -8.61 5.70 -11.25
C LEU A 89 -8.17 7.16 -11.35
N GLU A 90 -6.86 7.39 -11.27
CA GLU A 90 -6.29 8.70 -11.51
C GLU A 90 -6.38 9.06 -13.01
N PRO A 91 -6.94 10.21 -13.37
CA PRO A 91 -6.93 10.67 -14.76
C PRO A 91 -5.52 11.03 -15.23
N THR A 92 -4.68 11.48 -14.31
CA THR A 92 -3.27 11.82 -14.53
C THR A 92 -2.52 11.67 -13.21
N GLY A 93 -1.38 11.01 -13.22
CA GLY A 93 -0.53 10.84 -12.04
C GLY A 93 0.00 12.20 -11.54
N ARG A 94 -0.30 12.55 -10.30
CA ARG A 94 0.06 13.81 -9.64
C ARG A 94 0.82 13.63 -8.34
N ASN A 95 1.68 12.62 -8.27
CA ASN A 95 2.40 12.23 -7.06
C ASN A 95 1.48 11.66 -5.95
N THR A 96 2.04 11.50 -4.76
CA THR A 96 1.39 10.79 -3.65
C THR A 96 0.25 11.57 -2.99
N ALA A 97 0.41 12.87 -2.77
CA ALA A 97 -0.52 13.64 -1.95
C ALA A 97 -1.95 13.71 -2.53
N PRO A 98 -2.18 14.01 -3.82
CA PRO A 98 -3.52 13.97 -4.39
C PRO A 98 -4.16 12.57 -4.37
N ALA A 99 -3.37 11.53 -4.61
CA ALA A 99 -3.84 10.15 -4.54
C ALA A 99 -4.35 9.80 -3.13
N VAL A 100 -3.55 10.11 -2.09
CA VAL A 100 -3.94 9.91 -0.70
C VAL A 100 -5.17 10.74 -0.32
N ALA A 101 -5.27 11.99 -0.79
CA ALA A 101 -6.43 12.84 -0.53
C ALA A 101 -7.72 12.29 -1.15
N MET A 102 -7.66 11.77 -2.38
CA MET A 102 -8.81 11.11 -3.01
C MET A 102 -9.23 9.85 -2.23
N ALA A 103 -8.27 9.05 -1.79
CA ALA A 103 -8.56 7.88 -0.97
C ALA A 103 -9.16 8.27 0.37
N ALA A 104 -8.66 9.33 1.02
CA ALA A 104 -9.17 9.80 2.30
C ALA A 104 -10.64 10.23 2.19
N HIS A 105 -11.00 10.92 1.10
CA HIS A 105 -12.38 11.30 0.84
C HIS A 105 -13.29 10.07 0.67
N LEU A 106 -12.88 9.11 -0.17
CA LEU A 106 -13.62 7.86 -0.37
C LEU A 106 -13.78 7.08 0.93
N VAL A 107 -12.69 6.93 1.70
CA VAL A 107 -12.70 6.17 2.94
C VAL A 107 -13.60 6.83 3.99
N ALA A 108 -13.54 8.16 4.13
CA ALA A 108 -14.40 8.89 5.05
C ALA A 108 -15.87 8.79 4.67
N GLU A 109 -16.21 8.85 3.37
CA GLU A 109 -17.57 8.71 2.87
C GLU A 109 -18.13 7.29 3.09
N LYS A 110 -17.32 6.27 2.80
CA LYS A 110 -17.78 4.88 2.81
C LYS A 110 -17.72 4.21 4.19
N TYR A 111 -16.75 4.57 5.03
CA TYR A 111 -16.45 3.90 6.30
C TYR A 111 -16.51 4.83 7.52
N GLY A 112 -16.76 6.10 7.30
CA GLY A 112 -16.81 7.11 8.35
C GLY A 112 -15.47 7.80 8.61
N PRO A 113 -15.50 8.95 9.30
CA PRO A 113 -14.32 9.81 9.51
C PRO A 113 -13.28 9.21 10.45
N ASP A 114 -13.64 8.22 11.26
CA ASP A 114 -12.74 7.55 12.21
C ASP A 114 -12.04 6.33 11.61
N ALA A 115 -12.26 6.02 10.32
CA ALA A 115 -11.58 4.94 9.65
C ALA A 115 -10.10 5.29 9.42
N LEU A 116 -9.22 4.36 9.79
CA LEU A 116 -7.79 4.52 9.57
C LEU A 116 -7.40 4.07 8.17
N MET A 117 -6.56 4.84 7.49
CA MET A 117 -5.97 4.42 6.21
C MET A 117 -4.57 3.87 6.43
N LEU A 118 -4.31 2.67 5.95
CA LEU A 118 -2.96 2.11 5.83
C LEU A 118 -2.48 2.28 4.38
N VAL A 119 -1.68 3.32 4.14
CA VAL A 119 -1.16 3.61 2.80
C VAL A 119 0.05 2.73 2.50
N LEU A 120 -0.04 1.95 1.43
CA LEU A 120 0.96 0.98 1.00
C LEU A 120 1.47 1.31 -0.41
N ALA A 121 2.78 1.33 -0.60
CA ALA A 121 3.36 1.38 -1.93
C ALA A 121 3.31 -0.02 -2.58
N ALA A 122 2.83 -0.09 -3.82
CA ALA A 122 2.68 -1.35 -4.57
C ALA A 122 4.01 -2.00 -4.96
N ASP A 123 5.12 -1.28 -4.84
CA ASP A 123 6.45 -1.70 -5.30
C ASP A 123 7.41 -2.05 -4.15
N HIS A 124 6.93 -2.10 -2.91
CA HIS A 124 7.71 -2.50 -1.75
C HIS A 124 7.68 -4.02 -1.53
N LEU A 125 8.86 -4.62 -1.43
CA LEU A 125 9.00 -6.01 -1.01
C LEU A 125 9.21 -6.08 0.51
N ILE A 126 8.20 -6.57 1.23
CA ILE A 126 8.26 -6.80 2.68
C ILE A 126 8.17 -8.31 2.90
N GLN A 127 9.24 -8.89 3.41
CA GLN A 127 9.37 -10.35 3.58
C GLN A 127 8.80 -10.82 4.92
N ASP A 128 9.04 -10.08 6.00
CA ASP A 128 8.57 -10.43 7.34
C ASP A 128 7.15 -9.90 7.58
N LEU A 129 6.17 -10.71 7.22
CA LEU A 129 4.76 -10.37 7.39
C LEU A 129 4.34 -10.30 8.87
N ALA A 130 4.99 -11.08 9.74
CA ALA A 130 4.65 -11.07 11.17
C ALA A 130 5.04 -9.74 11.82
N ARG A 131 6.28 -9.32 11.61
CA ARG A 131 6.76 -8.00 12.06
C ARG A 131 5.98 -6.85 11.44
N PHE A 132 5.63 -6.98 10.16
CA PHE A 132 4.82 -5.95 9.49
C PHE A 132 3.45 -5.79 10.16
N LYS A 133 2.74 -6.89 10.46
CA LYS A 133 1.45 -6.85 11.16
C LYS A 133 1.57 -6.24 12.57
N GLU A 134 2.61 -6.59 13.30
CA GLU A 134 2.89 -6.01 14.62
C GLU A 134 3.12 -4.49 14.52
N ALA A 135 3.95 -4.05 13.58
CA ALA A 135 4.20 -2.62 13.36
C ALA A 135 2.92 -1.87 12.99
N VAL A 136 2.06 -2.45 12.14
CA VAL A 136 0.77 -1.85 11.77
C VAL A 136 -0.17 -1.77 12.98
N ASN A 137 -0.21 -2.80 13.84
CA ASN A 137 -1.02 -2.78 15.06
C ASN A 137 -0.59 -1.66 16.02
N ASN A 138 0.71 -1.49 16.23
CA ASN A 138 1.26 -0.42 17.06
C ASN A 138 0.96 0.95 16.45
N ALA A 139 1.15 1.10 15.13
CA ALA A 139 0.83 2.33 14.40
C ALA A 139 -0.66 2.68 14.47
N ALA A 140 -1.54 1.69 14.41
CA ALA A 140 -2.99 1.90 14.52
C ALA A 140 -3.39 2.52 15.85
N SER A 141 -2.77 2.09 16.95
CA SER A 141 -3.02 2.65 18.29
C SER A 141 -2.61 4.11 18.39
N LEU A 142 -1.50 4.51 17.76
CA LEU A 142 -1.07 5.90 17.69
C LEU A 142 -1.96 6.73 16.75
N ALA A 143 -2.35 6.18 15.62
CA ALA A 143 -3.22 6.85 14.66
C ALA A 143 -4.63 7.13 15.23
N GLN A 144 -5.17 6.22 16.06
CA GLN A 144 -6.43 6.44 16.79
C GLN A 144 -6.38 7.63 17.74
N GLN A 145 -5.18 8.05 18.18
CA GLN A 145 -4.98 9.23 19.00
C GLN A 145 -4.85 10.53 18.16
N GLY A 146 -5.08 10.45 16.85
CA GLY A 146 -5.00 11.59 15.94
C GLY A 146 -3.62 11.84 15.32
N ASN A 147 -2.65 10.94 15.51
CA ASN A 147 -1.32 11.09 14.94
C ASN A 147 -1.25 10.61 13.49
N LEU A 148 -0.43 11.29 12.67
CA LEU A 148 0.04 10.75 11.39
C LEU A 148 1.28 9.88 11.67
N VAL A 149 1.18 8.60 11.34
CA VAL A 149 2.23 7.63 11.64
C VAL A 149 2.94 7.21 10.36
N THR A 150 4.27 7.19 10.39
CA THR A 150 5.12 6.68 9.31
C THR A 150 5.92 5.48 9.78
N PHE A 151 6.27 4.59 8.83
CA PHE A 151 7.10 3.42 9.10
C PHE A 151 8.53 3.73 8.65
N GLY A 152 9.46 3.81 9.59
CA GLY A 152 10.88 3.92 9.32
C GLY A 152 11.50 2.55 9.01
N VAL A 153 12.45 2.53 8.09
CA VAL A 153 13.29 1.36 7.84
C VAL A 153 14.68 1.68 8.35
N GLU A 154 15.22 0.87 9.26
CA GLU A 154 16.58 1.06 9.76
C GLU A 154 17.58 0.84 8.62
N PRO A 155 18.47 1.80 8.36
CA PRO A 155 19.46 1.66 7.31
C PRO A 155 20.51 0.61 7.70
N SER A 156 20.71 -0.37 6.84
CA SER A 156 21.76 -1.39 7.00
C SER A 156 23.10 -0.98 6.38
N ALA A 157 23.11 0.03 5.52
CA ALA A 157 24.28 0.60 4.87
C ALA A 157 23.99 2.07 4.45
N PRO A 158 25.02 2.91 4.28
CA PRO A 158 24.87 4.25 3.76
C PRO A 158 24.57 4.21 2.26
N GLU A 159 23.30 4.42 1.89
CA GLU A 159 22.85 4.41 0.51
C GLU A 159 22.52 5.84 0.06
N THR A 160 23.27 6.35 -0.90
CA THR A 160 23.15 7.75 -1.36
C THR A 160 21.90 8.03 -2.18
N GLY A 161 21.22 7.00 -2.64
CA GLY A 161 19.95 7.10 -3.38
C GLY A 161 18.72 7.28 -2.50
N PHE A 162 18.86 7.19 -1.17
CA PHE A 162 17.76 7.31 -0.23
C PHE A 162 17.73 8.66 0.48
N GLY A 163 16.54 9.08 0.92
CA GLY A 163 16.39 10.10 1.93
C GLY A 163 16.42 9.47 3.33
N TYR A 164 17.01 10.16 4.28
CA TYR A 164 17.09 9.74 5.67
C TYR A 164 16.29 10.67 6.56
N ILE A 165 15.67 10.12 7.59
CA ILE A 165 14.92 10.87 8.60
C ILE A 165 15.71 10.78 9.89
N GLU A 166 16.11 11.94 10.41
CA GLU A 166 16.68 12.06 11.75
C GLU A 166 15.54 12.02 12.78
N ALA A 167 15.72 11.21 13.82
CA ALA A 167 14.75 11.17 14.91
C ALA A 167 14.74 12.50 15.67
N GLY A 168 13.57 13.09 15.82
CA GLY A 168 13.35 14.24 16.68
C GLY A 168 13.15 13.83 18.15
N ASP A 169 12.65 14.78 18.94
CA ASP A 169 12.30 14.54 20.32
C ASP A 169 11.14 13.55 20.46
N ASN A 170 11.16 12.76 21.51
CA ASN A 170 10.06 11.84 21.82
C ASN A 170 8.77 12.63 22.08
N LEU A 171 7.67 12.15 21.53
CA LEU A 171 6.35 12.67 21.90
C LEU A 171 6.09 12.35 23.38
N GLN A 172 5.72 13.37 24.13
CA GLN A 172 5.34 13.25 25.56
C GLN A 172 3.93 12.69 25.69
#